data_65824ccdc154e520aa645c647fdeeed8
#
_entry.id   65824ccdc154e520aa645c647fdeeed8
#
_cell.length_a   1.000
_cell.length_b   1.000
_cell.length_c   1.000
_cell.angle_alpha   90.00
_cell.angle_beta   90.00
_cell.angle_gamma   90.00
#
_symmetry.space_group_name_H-M   'P 1'
#
loop_
_entity.id
_entity.type
_entity.pdbx_description
1 polymer ?
#
loop_
_entity_poly.entity_id
_entity_poly.type
_entity_poly.pdbx_seq_one_letter_code
_entity_poly.pdbx_strand_id
1 'polypeptide(L)'
;MATMMQSKEERKLHKASPIFILLDNIKKIIFPVLVALVGPGGSYWEYIALAIALLVSLASVIQYRFYRYWLEPNQIRVKEGILFRNERQVPYKRIQNLNLTQNPLHRILGVVTVQLESASGGKPEAVISVVDMEAVKELKRLVHGADETVEEDVQPEEGTQTKPSLLSLPFSEIVRYGVITNKGLVILAVVFGFLSQLSDGALKDYIEHKIVAFANWVTASFDSVLGDFGALTIVVYGLVLAILGLVGLWLLSITFALFKLHDFELMKNKGKLQATMGLLTRMQATIPMSRIQTLTVRNSLLHRWFKRLTISVETAGGVNHENQGLAIKEIAPLINQQQRAKMLRDIQPDVSWQAIEWLGIESRAVR
;
A
#
# COMPACT_ATOMS: atom_id res chain seq x y z
N MET A 1 41.81 -5.22 -24.09
CA MET A 1 42.03 -5.03 -22.65
C MET A 1 41.75 -3.58 -22.18
N ALA A 2 40.90 -2.85 -22.88
CA ALA A 2 40.67 -1.42 -22.66
C ALA A 2 39.17 -1.03 -22.50
N THR A 3 38.27 -2.00 -22.07
CA THR A 3 36.84 -1.72 -22.02
C THR A 3 36.24 -2.02 -20.61
N MET A 4 37.06 -2.10 -19.57
CA MET A 4 36.62 -2.43 -18.20
C MET A 4 36.83 -1.29 -17.17
N MET A 5 36.92 -0.07 -17.63
CA MET A 5 36.88 1.11 -16.75
C MET A 5 35.60 1.91 -16.99
N GLN A 6 34.45 1.25 -16.94
CA GLN A 6 33.20 1.99 -16.77
C GLN A 6 33.12 2.48 -15.31
N SER A 7 33.25 3.74 -15.22
CA SER A 7 33.37 4.65 -14.10
C SER A 7 32.51 4.26 -12.89
N LYS A 8 33.12 4.25 -11.71
CA LYS A 8 32.50 4.45 -10.39
C LYS A 8 31.79 5.81 -10.38
N GLU A 9 30.74 5.97 -11.15
CA GLU A 9 30.03 7.23 -11.21
C GLU A 9 29.18 7.36 -9.93
N GLU A 10 29.62 8.26 -9.05
CA GLU A 10 28.86 8.62 -7.85
C GLU A 10 27.55 9.26 -8.27
N ARG A 11 26.43 8.59 -7.99
CA ARG A 11 25.12 9.10 -8.31
C ARG A 11 24.46 9.70 -7.07
N LYS A 12 23.94 10.88 -7.28
CA LYS A 12 23.12 11.59 -6.30
C LYS A 12 21.66 11.26 -6.61
N LEU A 13 20.82 11.33 -5.60
CA LEU A 13 19.40 11.28 -5.81
C LEU A 13 18.92 12.50 -6.60
N HIS A 14 17.78 12.41 -7.26
CA HIS A 14 17.24 13.50 -8.08
C HIS A 14 17.08 14.80 -7.26
N LYS A 15 17.24 15.95 -7.91
CA LYS A 15 17.20 17.28 -7.23
C LYS A 15 15.90 17.57 -6.49
N ALA A 16 14.80 16.96 -6.91
CA ALA A 16 13.49 17.11 -6.27
C ALA A 16 13.31 16.28 -4.97
N SER A 17 14.24 15.44 -4.64
CA SER A 17 14.12 14.51 -3.52
C SER A 17 13.93 15.17 -2.14
N PRO A 18 14.48 16.35 -1.82
CA PRO A 18 14.16 17.02 -0.56
C PRO A 18 12.65 17.25 -0.37
N ILE A 19 11.93 17.53 -1.46
CA ILE A 19 10.47 17.73 -1.43
C ILE A 19 9.74 16.46 -1.00
N PHE A 20 10.16 15.31 -1.50
CA PHE A 20 9.53 14.02 -1.15
C PHE A 20 9.76 13.64 0.30
N ILE A 21 10.97 13.88 0.81
CA ILE A 21 11.28 13.63 2.22
C ILE A 21 10.49 14.57 3.13
N LEU A 22 10.40 15.83 2.75
CA LEU A 22 9.59 16.80 3.48
C LEU A 22 8.13 16.34 3.52
N LEU A 23 7.56 15.90 2.40
CA LEU A 23 6.19 15.37 2.33
C LEU A 23 5.99 14.10 3.16
N ASP A 24 6.96 13.19 3.16
CA ASP A 24 6.88 11.98 4.00
C ASP A 24 7.01 12.30 5.50
N ASN A 25 7.79 13.32 5.83
CA ASN A 25 7.91 13.79 7.21
C ASN A 25 6.68 14.58 7.66
N ILE A 26 6.07 15.38 6.76
CA ILE A 26 4.80 16.07 7.06
C ILE A 26 3.75 15.06 7.51
N LYS A 27 3.64 13.88 6.88
CA LYS A 27 2.71 12.83 7.30
C LYS A 27 2.97 12.37 8.74
N LYS A 28 4.22 12.33 9.18
CA LYS A 28 4.61 11.94 10.55
C LYS A 28 4.39 13.07 11.55
N ILE A 29 4.50 14.31 11.09
CA ILE A 29 4.37 15.51 11.92
C ILE A 29 2.91 15.96 12.03
N ILE A 30 2.07 15.66 11.04
CA ILE A 30 0.68 16.12 11.01
C ILE A 30 -0.10 15.66 12.24
N PHE A 31 0.16 14.46 12.74
CA PHE A 31 -0.50 13.95 13.93
C PHE A 31 -0.07 14.70 15.21
N PRO A 32 1.23 14.85 15.55
CA PRO A 32 1.66 15.70 16.67
C PRO A 32 1.20 17.16 16.54
N VAL A 33 1.20 17.72 15.34
CA VAL A 33 0.70 19.09 15.09
C VAL A 33 -0.79 19.19 15.35
N LEU A 34 -1.58 18.25 14.86
CA LEU A 34 -3.02 18.21 15.13
C LEU A 34 -3.30 18.06 16.64
N VAL A 35 -2.57 17.19 17.33
CA VAL A 35 -2.69 17.04 18.78
C VAL A 35 -2.33 18.33 19.51
N ALA A 36 -1.27 19.02 19.08
CA ALA A 36 -0.87 20.31 19.68
C ALA A 36 -1.86 21.45 19.38
N LEU A 37 -2.52 21.45 18.22
CA LEU A 37 -3.53 22.45 17.86
C LEU A 37 -4.88 22.24 18.57
N VAL A 38 -5.17 21.01 18.94
CA VAL A 38 -6.48 20.56 19.43
C VAL A 38 -6.44 20.28 20.93
N GLY A 39 -5.25 20.08 21.50
CA GLY A 39 -5.05 19.88 22.93
C GLY A 39 -5.55 21.07 23.77
N PRO A 40 -5.77 20.90 25.09
CA PRO A 40 -6.13 21.99 25.99
C PRO A 40 -4.98 22.99 26.02
N GLY A 41 -5.05 23.98 25.13
CA GLY A 41 -3.96 24.91 24.82
C GLY A 41 -3.26 25.45 26.07
N GLY A 42 -1.92 25.39 26.07
CA GLY A 42 -1.09 25.97 27.11
C GLY A 42 -0.09 25.03 27.78
N SER A 43 -0.06 23.74 27.40
CA SER A 43 0.96 22.84 27.93
C SER A 43 2.29 23.05 27.21
N TYR A 44 3.36 23.40 27.93
CA TYR A 44 4.71 23.50 27.37
C TYR A 44 5.15 22.23 26.64
N TRP A 45 4.64 21.08 27.00
CA TRP A 45 4.94 19.79 26.38
C TRP A 45 4.50 19.70 24.92
N GLU A 46 3.41 20.37 24.56
CA GLU A 46 2.89 20.41 23.18
C GLU A 46 3.84 21.18 22.26
N TYR A 47 4.32 22.33 22.72
CA TYR A 47 5.32 23.13 21.99
C TYR A 47 6.67 22.41 21.89
N ILE A 48 7.07 21.70 22.94
CA ILE A 48 8.30 20.88 22.93
C ILE A 48 8.16 19.73 21.93
N ALA A 49 7.03 19.01 21.92
CA ALA A 49 6.77 17.93 20.96
C ALA A 49 6.78 18.43 19.51
N LEU A 50 6.16 19.60 19.25
CA LEU A 50 6.18 20.24 17.95
C LEU A 50 7.61 20.64 17.52
N ALA A 51 8.38 21.24 18.42
CA ALA A 51 9.77 21.63 18.16
C ALA A 51 10.64 20.39 17.86
N ILE A 52 10.49 19.31 18.60
CA ILE A 52 11.19 18.04 18.35
C ILE A 52 10.78 17.47 16.99
N ALA A 53 9.50 17.43 16.65
CA ALA A 53 9.02 16.95 15.37
C ALA A 53 9.58 17.75 14.20
N LEU A 54 9.66 19.08 14.34
CA LEU A 54 10.25 19.97 13.36
C LEU A 54 11.75 19.72 13.18
N LEU A 55 12.48 19.60 14.30
CA LEU A 55 13.94 19.30 14.29
C LEU A 55 14.24 17.95 13.63
N VAL A 56 13.47 16.91 13.95
CA VAL A 56 13.60 15.58 13.33
C VAL A 56 13.33 15.65 11.83
N SER A 57 12.33 16.43 11.42
CA SER A 57 12.02 16.65 10.02
C SER A 57 13.16 17.35 9.28
N LEU A 58 13.69 18.41 9.85
CA LEU A 58 14.82 19.16 9.28
C LEU A 58 16.06 18.27 9.19
N ALA A 59 16.36 17.50 10.25
CA ALA A 59 17.47 16.56 10.25
C ALA A 59 17.34 15.51 9.14
N SER A 60 16.13 15.02 8.89
CA SER A 60 15.86 14.04 7.82
C SER A 60 16.10 14.63 6.41
N VAL A 61 15.75 15.91 6.19
CA VAL A 61 16.04 16.61 4.93
C VAL A 61 17.54 16.80 4.73
N ILE A 62 18.28 17.12 5.82
CA ILE A 62 19.74 17.26 5.77
C ILE A 62 20.37 15.88 5.50
N GLN A 63 19.94 14.83 6.19
CA GLN A 63 20.44 13.47 6.00
C GLN A 63 20.36 13.02 4.55
N TYR A 64 19.29 13.41 3.87
CA TYR A 64 19.11 13.12 2.47
C TYR A 64 20.21 13.68 1.55
N ARG A 65 20.73 14.87 1.83
CA ARG A 65 21.80 15.50 1.06
C ARG A 65 23.10 14.68 1.09
N PHE A 66 23.25 13.80 2.08
CA PHE A 66 24.39 12.90 2.24
C PHE A 66 24.16 11.50 1.70
N TYR A 67 22.96 11.23 1.17
CA TYR A 67 22.66 9.96 0.53
C TYR A 67 23.38 9.86 -0.83
N ARG A 68 24.14 8.78 -1.04
CA ARG A 68 24.85 8.48 -2.28
C ARG A 68 24.66 7.02 -2.64
N TYR A 69 24.61 6.72 -3.93
CA TYR A 69 24.60 5.35 -4.39
C TYR A 69 25.49 5.18 -5.64
N TRP A 70 26.03 3.99 -5.80
CA TRP A 70 26.85 3.59 -6.93
C TRP A 70 26.31 2.30 -7.50
N LEU A 71 26.16 2.26 -8.83
CA LEU A 71 25.85 1.05 -9.58
C LEU A 71 27.19 0.45 -10.03
N GLU A 72 27.71 -0.50 -9.26
CA GLU A 72 28.94 -1.24 -9.62
C GLU A 72 28.55 -2.46 -10.49
N PRO A 73 29.45 -3.06 -11.26
CA PRO A 73 29.11 -4.18 -12.16
C PRO A 73 28.48 -5.40 -11.48
N ASN A 74 28.82 -5.66 -10.22
CA ASN A 74 28.35 -6.86 -9.47
C ASN A 74 27.49 -6.55 -8.26
N GLN A 75 27.40 -5.29 -7.85
CA GLN A 75 26.71 -4.88 -6.62
C GLN A 75 26.24 -3.43 -6.70
N ILE A 76 25.23 -3.13 -5.92
CA ILE A 76 24.86 -1.76 -5.60
C ILE A 76 25.45 -1.38 -4.24
N ARG A 77 26.09 -0.23 -4.19
CA ARG A 77 26.61 0.36 -2.96
C ARG A 77 25.76 1.57 -2.60
N VAL A 78 25.30 1.63 -1.38
CA VAL A 78 24.49 2.73 -0.84
C VAL A 78 25.18 3.27 0.39
N LYS A 79 25.35 4.60 0.45
CA LYS A 79 25.93 5.30 1.58
C LYS A 79 24.93 6.31 2.10
N GLU A 80 24.63 6.24 3.38
CA GLU A 80 23.66 7.09 4.05
C GLU A 80 24.18 7.55 5.41
N GLY A 81 23.66 8.68 5.91
CA GLY A 81 23.93 9.20 7.24
C GLY A 81 24.95 10.34 7.29
N ILE A 82 24.79 11.23 8.27
CA ILE A 82 25.63 12.41 8.53
C ILE A 82 26.65 12.10 9.62
N LEU A 83 26.16 11.82 10.83
CA LEU A 83 26.99 11.50 12.02
C LEU A 83 27.40 10.03 12.00
N PHE A 84 26.43 9.15 11.79
CA PHE A 84 26.65 7.70 11.67
C PHE A 84 26.54 7.33 10.20
N ARG A 85 27.71 7.16 9.56
CA ARG A 85 27.77 6.76 8.16
C ARG A 85 27.54 5.27 8.05
N ASN A 86 26.43 4.90 7.41
CA ASN A 86 26.12 3.52 7.11
C ASN A 86 26.39 3.27 5.62
N GLU A 87 27.25 2.31 5.34
CA GLU A 87 27.57 1.89 3.97
C GLU A 87 27.11 0.45 3.79
N ARG A 88 26.21 0.24 2.83
CA ARG A 88 25.67 -1.07 2.50
C ARG A 88 26.06 -1.45 1.09
N GLN A 89 26.54 -2.67 0.93
CA GLN A 89 26.89 -3.25 -0.35
C GLN A 89 25.98 -4.45 -0.59
N VAL A 90 25.17 -4.39 -1.64
CA VAL A 90 24.18 -5.42 -1.97
C VAL A 90 24.54 -6.04 -3.32
N PRO A 91 25.09 -7.26 -3.34
CA PRO A 91 25.38 -7.97 -4.59
C PRO A 91 24.10 -8.24 -5.37
N TYR A 92 24.09 -8.00 -6.68
CA TYR A 92 22.91 -8.21 -7.53
C TYR A 92 22.37 -9.64 -7.46
N LYS A 93 23.25 -10.63 -7.31
CA LYS A 93 22.86 -12.04 -7.14
C LYS A 93 22.01 -12.31 -5.91
N ARG A 94 22.07 -11.45 -4.90
CA ARG A 94 21.25 -11.54 -3.68
C ARG A 94 19.91 -10.86 -3.82
N ILE A 95 19.80 -9.89 -4.75
CA ILE A 95 18.56 -9.17 -5.00
C ILE A 95 17.58 -10.11 -5.71
N GLN A 96 16.38 -10.18 -5.16
CA GLN A 96 15.40 -11.12 -5.64
C GLN A 96 14.13 -10.42 -6.12
N ASN A 97 13.77 -9.34 -5.43
CA ASN A 97 12.63 -8.53 -5.80
C ASN A 97 13.07 -7.08 -5.95
N LEU A 98 12.53 -6.45 -6.97
CA LEU A 98 12.69 -5.04 -7.22
C LEU A 98 11.30 -4.43 -7.27
N ASN A 99 10.92 -3.77 -6.18
CA ASN A 99 9.63 -3.14 -6.05
C ASN A 99 9.74 -1.65 -6.40
N LEU A 100 8.84 -1.19 -7.24
CA LEU A 100 8.79 0.20 -7.70
C LEU A 100 7.55 0.88 -7.16
N THR A 101 7.70 2.12 -6.68
CA THR A 101 6.58 2.92 -6.19
C THR A 101 6.66 4.32 -6.75
N GLN A 102 5.55 4.77 -7.33
CA GLN A 102 5.40 6.12 -7.87
C GLN A 102 4.17 6.79 -7.29
N ASN A 103 4.36 7.85 -6.51
CA ASN A 103 3.31 8.76 -6.10
C ASN A 103 2.98 9.76 -7.24
N PRO A 104 1.87 10.49 -7.19
CA PRO A 104 1.52 11.46 -8.23
C PRO A 104 2.64 12.45 -8.54
N LEU A 105 3.33 12.95 -7.51
CA LEU A 105 4.47 13.84 -7.67
C LEU A 105 5.67 13.15 -8.32
N HIS A 106 5.92 11.87 -8.00
CA HIS A 106 6.95 11.08 -8.67
C HIS A 106 6.65 10.95 -10.17
N ARG A 107 5.38 10.78 -10.54
CA ARG A 107 4.97 10.68 -11.95
C ARG A 107 5.16 11.99 -12.70
N ILE A 108 4.81 13.13 -12.10
CA ILE A 108 4.99 14.46 -12.70
C ILE A 108 6.48 14.75 -12.94
N LEU A 109 7.35 14.31 -12.01
CA LEU A 109 8.79 14.56 -12.07
C LEU A 109 9.58 13.45 -12.78
N GLY A 110 8.91 12.40 -13.30
CA GLY A 110 9.56 11.29 -14.00
C GLY A 110 10.46 10.42 -13.12
N VAL A 111 10.23 10.39 -11.80
CA VAL A 111 11.07 9.68 -10.83
C VAL A 111 10.32 8.53 -10.17
N VAL A 112 11.04 7.65 -9.47
CA VAL A 112 10.48 6.46 -8.81
C VAL A 112 11.26 6.13 -7.55
N THR A 113 10.61 5.55 -6.56
CA THR A 113 11.25 4.92 -5.41
C THR A 113 11.46 3.43 -5.70
N VAL A 114 12.69 2.96 -5.53
CA VAL A 114 13.10 1.57 -5.75
C VAL A 114 13.39 0.92 -4.40
N GLN A 115 12.81 -0.25 -4.17
CA GLN A 115 13.12 -1.08 -3.01
C GLN A 115 13.73 -2.39 -3.48
N LEU A 116 14.88 -2.72 -2.91
CA LEU A 116 15.63 -3.93 -3.20
C LEU A 116 15.43 -4.92 -2.06
N GLU A 117 14.88 -6.07 -2.37
CA GLU A 117 14.64 -7.14 -1.40
C GLU A 117 15.55 -8.33 -1.70
N SER A 118 16.17 -8.88 -0.66
CA SER A 118 16.99 -10.08 -0.75
C SER A 118 16.31 -11.30 -0.15
N ALA A 119 17.04 -12.44 -0.19
CA ALA A 119 16.60 -13.70 0.39
C ALA A 119 16.47 -13.69 1.90
N SER A 120 17.19 -12.81 2.59
CA SER A 120 17.33 -12.86 4.04
C SER A 120 16.08 -12.41 4.79
N GLY A 121 15.12 -11.77 4.09
CA GLY A 121 13.82 -11.39 4.65
C GLY A 121 13.89 -10.30 5.71
N GLY A 122 12.77 -9.67 5.92
CA GLY A 122 12.62 -8.64 6.92
C GLY A 122 12.54 -7.24 6.28
N LYS A 123 13.55 -6.42 6.47
CA LYS A 123 13.59 -5.07 5.89
C LYS A 123 14.22 -5.11 4.50
N PRO A 124 13.81 -4.25 3.57
CA PRO A 124 14.52 -4.09 2.30
C PRO A 124 16.01 -3.85 2.56
N GLU A 125 16.88 -4.51 1.82
CA GLU A 125 18.33 -4.32 1.99
C GLU A 125 18.76 -2.90 1.61
N ALA A 126 18.09 -2.33 0.61
CA ALA A 126 18.27 -0.93 0.25
C ALA A 126 16.95 -0.33 -0.26
N VAL A 127 16.72 0.91 0.11
CA VAL A 127 15.63 1.75 -0.41
C VAL A 127 16.27 2.96 -1.05
N ILE A 128 16.13 3.08 -2.37
CA ILE A 128 16.63 4.22 -3.11
C ILE A 128 15.43 5.09 -3.47
N SER A 129 15.26 6.17 -2.74
CA SER A 129 14.16 7.09 -2.96
C SER A 129 14.48 8.05 -4.09
N VAL A 130 13.52 8.32 -4.96
CA VAL A 130 13.59 9.36 -6.00
C VAL A 130 14.75 9.19 -6.98
N VAL A 131 14.66 8.12 -7.76
CA VAL A 131 15.61 7.77 -8.81
C VAL A 131 14.99 8.02 -10.18
N ASP A 132 15.78 8.47 -11.14
CA ASP A 132 15.35 8.63 -12.51
C ASP A 132 15.01 7.29 -13.16
N MET A 133 14.05 7.29 -14.07
CA MET A 133 13.59 6.10 -14.75
C MET A 133 14.71 5.39 -15.55
N GLU A 134 15.66 6.15 -16.09
CA GLU A 134 16.83 5.59 -16.77
C GLU A 134 17.73 4.78 -15.85
N ALA A 135 18.00 5.30 -14.64
CA ALA A 135 18.78 4.57 -13.64
C ALA A 135 18.08 3.29 -13.18
N VAL A 136 16.74 3.27 -13.16
CA VAL A 136 15.95 2.06 -12.86
C VAL A 136 16.09 1.04 -13.99
N LYS A 137 16.03 1.46 -15.25
CA LYS A 137 16.24 0.57 -16.40
C LYS A 137 17.63 -0.07 -16.35
N GLU A 138 18.65 0.71 -16.03
CA GLU A 138 20.01 0.23 -15.86
C GLU A 138 20.13 -0.76 -14.70
N LEU A 139 19.53 -0.43 -13.54
CA LEU A 139 19.50 -1.32 -12.38
C LEU A 139 18.80 -2.64 -12.70
N LYS A 140 17.66 -2.61 -13.39
CA LYS A 140 16.98 -3.83 -13.86
C LYS A 140 17.88 -4.69 -14.75
N ARG A 141 18.61 -4.09 -15.69
CA ARG A 141 19.57 -4.82 -16.55
C ARG A 141 20.69 -5.46 -15.73
N LEU A 142 21.24 -4.75 -14.75
CA LEU A 142 22.32 -5.26 -13.90
C LEU A 142 21.86 -6.38 -12.96
N VAL A 143 20.64 -6.30 -12.44
CA VAL A 143 20.06 -7.31 -11.53
C VAL A 143 19.63 -8.57 -12.26
N HIS A 144 19.07 -8.46 -13.47
CA HIS A 144 18.51 -9.59 -14.21
C HIS A 144 19.45 -10.15 -15.29
N GLY A 145 20.58 -9.49 -15.56
CA GLY A 145 21.51 -9.84 -16.63
C GLY A 145 21.10 -9.33 -18.01
N ALA A 146 22.04 -9.34 -18.95
CA ALA A 146 21.83 -8.86 -20.32
C ALA A 146 20.87 -9.74 -21.17
N ASP A 147 20.52 -10.95 -20.69
CA ASP A 147 19.63 -11.89 -21.37
C ASP A 147 18.14 -11.56 -21.26
N GLU A 148 17.75 -10.72 -20.33
CA GLU A 148 16.42 -10.12 -20.36
C GLU A 148 16.52 -8.85 -21.23
N THR A 149 16.29 -8.99 -22.54
CA THR A 149 15.90 -7.85 -23.36
C THR A 149 14.82 -7.11 -22.58
N VAL A 150 15.18 -5.93 -22.11
CA VAL A 150 14.24 -5.00 -21.48
C VAL A 150 13.31 -4.58 -22.61
N GLU A 151 12.34 -5.44 -22.91
CA GLU A 151 11.19 -5.03 -23.68
C GLU A 151 10.56 -3.90 -22.90
N GLU A 152 10.46 -2.78 -23.54
CA GLU A 152 10.00 -1.46 -23.16
C GLU A 152 8.69 -1.48 -22.33
N ASP A 153 8.78 -1.75 -21.04
CA ASP A 153 7.61 -1.83 -20.15
C ASP A 153 7.58 -0.67 -19.14
N VAL A 154 8.11 0.51 -19.50
CA VAL A 154 8.09 1.69 -18.64
C VAL A 154 7.55 2.94 -19.33
N GLN A 155 6.91 2.80 -20.48
CA GLN A 155 6.05 3.86 -21.01
C GLN A 155 4.60 3.39 -20.91
N PRO A 156 3.65 4.26 -20.52
CA PRO A 156 2.26 4.03 -20.80
C PRO A 156 2.06 4.25 -22.30
N GLU A 157 2.46 3.27 -23.13
CA GLU A 157 1.99 3.24 -24.50
C GLU A 157 0.51 2.82 -24.48
N GLU A 158 -0.35 3.76 -24.79
CA GLU A 158 -1.65 3.55 -25.40
C GLU A 158 -1.40 2.87 -26.75
N GLY A 159 -1.29 1.55 -26.76
CA GLY A 159 -1.03 0.79 -27.99
C GLY A 159 -0.84 -0.69 -27.72
N THR A 160 -1.93 -1.39 -27.54
CA THR A 160 -2.27 -2.77 -27.99
C THR A 160 -1.08 -3.68 -28.36
N GLN A 161 -0.43 -4.27 -27.37
CA GLN A 161 0.08 -5.64 -27.47
C GLN A 161 -0.31 -6.39 -26.21
N THR A 162 -1.36 -7.19 -26.31
CA THR A 162 -1.93 -8.04 -25.27
C THR A 162 -0.96 -9.14 -24.89
N LYS A 163 0.00 -8.85 -24.00
CA LYS A 163 0.64 -9.92 -23.23
C LYS A 163 -0.46 -10.57 -22.40
N PRO A 164 -0.59 -11.89 -22.36
CA PRO A 164 -1.66 -12.55 -21.65
C PRO A 164 -1.59 -12.23 -20.16
N SER A 165 -2.39 -11.28 -19.71
CA SER A 165 -2.54 -11.01 -18.28
C SER A 165 -3.23 -12.19 -17.62
N LEU A 166 -2.67 -12.67 -16.51
CA LEU A 166 -3.23 -13.77 -15.74
C LEU A 166 -4.54 -13.36 -15.07
N LEU A 167 -4.60 -12.10 -14.63
CA LEU A 167 -5.76 -11.49 -14.01
C LEU A 167 -5.73 -9.97 -14.22
N SER A 168 -6.83 -9.41 -14.71
CA SER A 168 -7.13 -7.99 -14.67
C SER A 168 -8.43 -7.79 -13.90
N LEU A 169 -8.51 -6.73 -13.08
CA LEU A 169 -9.71 -6.44 -12.30
C LEU A 169 -10.50 -5.31 -12.97
N PRO A 170 -11.69 -5.59 -13.52
CA PRO A 170 -12.57 -4.54 -14.00
C PRO A 170 -13.12 -3.72 -12.83
N PHE A 171 -13.55 -2.50 -13.11
CA PHE A 171 -14.11 -1.58 -12.11
C PHE A 171 -15.18 -2.22 -11.21
N SER A 172 -16.06 -3.03 -11.78
CA SER A 172 -17.13 -3.71 -11.04
C SER A 172 -16.59 -4.68 -9.96
N GLU A 173 -15.48 -5.37 -10.23
CA GLU A 173 -14.87 -6.27 -9.26
C GLU A 173 -14.13 -5.47 -8.15
N ILE A 174 -13.58 -4.30 -8.47
CA ILE A 174 -12.97 -3.42 -7.47
C ILE A 174 -14.04 -2.88 -6.51
N VAL A 175 -15.20 -2.49 -7.01
CA VAL A 175 -16.35 -2.08 -6.18
C VAL A 175 -16.80 -3.23 -5.27
N ARG A 176 -16.94 -4.45 -5.81
CA ARG A 176 -17.27 -5.64 -5.01
C ARG A 176 -16.22 -5.92 -3.93
N TYR A 177 -14.95 -5.78 -4.29
CA TYR A 177 -13.86 -5.93 -3.32
C TYR A 177 -13.97 -4.92 -2.19
N GLY A 178 -14.29 -3.65 -2.48
CA GLY A 178 -14.52 -2.60 -1.49
C GLY A 178 -15.65 -2.93 -0.52
N VAL A 179 -16.77 -3.48 -1.03
CA VAL A 179 -17.89 -3.93 -0.21
C VAL A 179 -17.50 -5.13 0.67
N ILE A 180 -16.78 -6.11 0.12
CA ILE A 180 -16.40 -7.34 0.83
C ILE A 180 -15.36 -7.08 1.93
N THR A 181 -14.34 -6.26 1.66
CA THR A 181 -13.24 -6.02 2.60
C THR A 181 -13.60 -5.08 3.75
N ASN A 182 -14.63 -4.25 3.57
CA ASN A 182 -15.20 -3.34 4.59
C ASN A 182 -14.15 -2.59 5.45
N LYS A 183 -13.13 -2.02 4.80
CA LYS A 183 -12.07 -1.26 5.48
C LYS A 183 -12.58 0.06 6.08
N GLY A 184 -13.78 0.49 5.71
CA GLY A 184 -14.43 1.66 6.27
C GLY A 184 -14.57 1.60 7.78
N LEU A 185 -14.84 0.42 8.35
CA LEU A 185 -14.92 0.24 9.81
C LEU A 185 -13.60 0.54 10.53
N VAL A 186 -12.48 0.16 9.95
CA VAL A 186 -11.15 0.44 10.53
C VAL A 186 -10.89 1.95 10.54
N ILE A 187 -11.25 2.63 9.45
CA ILE A 187 -11.10 4.08 9.34
C ILE A 187 -12.01 4.80 10.33
N LEU A 188 -13.25 4.36 10.44
CA LEU A 188 -14.18 4.90 11.44
C LEU A 188 -13.63 4.73 12.86
N ALA A 189 -13.09 3.56 13.20
CA ALA A 189 -12.50 3.30 14.52
C ALA A 189 -11.30 4.24 14.79
N VAL A 190 -10.46 4.50 13.79
CA VAL A 190 -9.32 5.44 13.91
C VAL A 190 -9.83 6.88 14.08
N VAL A 191 -10.80 7.30 13.26
CA VAL A 191 -11.39 8.65 13.36
C VAL A 191 -12.11 8.82 14.70
N PHE A 192 -12.90 7.85 15.13
CA PHE A 192 -13.59 7.90 16.42
C PHE A 192 -12.61 7.93 17.60
N GLY A 193 -11.57 7.09 17.56
CA GLY A 193 -10.50 7.10 18.57
C GLY A 193 -9.75 8.43 18.62
N PHE A 194 -9.52 9.06 17.46
CA PHE A 194 -8.96 10.40 17.40
C PHE A 194 -9.92 11.44 17.99
N LEU A 195 -11.18 11.44 17.58
CA LEU A 195 -12.19 12.37 18.08
C LEU A 195 -12.40 12.23 19.58
N SER A 196 -12.35 11.01 20.12
CA SER A 196 -12.51 10.77 21.57
C SER A 196 -11.33 11.30 22.40
N GLN A 197 -10.15 11.50 21.76
CA GLN A 197 -8.98 12.08 22.41
C GLN A 197 -8.91 13.61 22.30
N LEU A 198 -9.80 14.22 21.49
CA LEU A 198 -9.90 15.67 21.45
C LEU A 198 -10.36 16.17 22.81
N SER A 199 -9.51 16.91 23.51
CA SER A 199 -9.92 17.65 24.69
C SER A 199 -10.86 18.79 24.29
N ASP A 200 -11.59 19.31 25.25
CA ASP A 200 -12.54 20.41 25.04
C ASP A 200 -11.84 21.60 24.38
N GLY A 201 -12.27 21.93 23.16
CA GLY A 201 -11.66 22.97 22.36
C GLY A 201 -12.45 23.25 21.09
N ALA A 202 -12.15 24.36 20.42
CA ALA A 202 -12.89 24.87 19.25
C ALA A 202 -13.10 23.84 18.14
N LEU A 203 -12.19 22.90 17.95
CA LEU A 203 -12.32 21.87 16.93
C LEU A 203 -13.35 20.81 17.31
N LYS A 204 -13.35 20.37 18.60
CA LYS A 204 -14.37 19.44 19.11
C LYS A 204 -15.75 20.07 19.00
N ASP A 205 -15.91 21.30 19.50
CA ASP A 205 -17.17 22.04 19.43
C ASP A 205 -17.65 22.21 17.98
N TYR A 206 -16.74 22.53 17.07
CA TYR A 206 -17.06 22.65 15.64
C TYR A 206 -17.56 21.31 15.06
N ILE A 207 -16.87 20.20 15.37
CA ILE A 207 -17.23 18.87 14.86
C ILE A 207 -18.56 18.42 15.46
N GLU A 208 -18.74 18.57 16.78
CA GLU A 208 -20.00 18.24 17.47
C GLU A 208 -21.15 19.07 16.90
N HIS A 209 -20.95 20.40 16.72
CA HIS A 209 -21.96 21.24 16.09
C HIS A 209 -22.35 20.77 14.68
N LYS A 210 -21.38 20.35 13.86
CA LYS A 210 -21.66 19.83 12.51
C LYS A 210 -22.38 18.47 12.56
N ILE A 211 -22.00 17.59 13.48
CA ILE A 211 -22.69 16.29 13.69
C ILE A 211 -24.14 16.53 14.13
N VAL A 212 -24.35 17.40 15.11
CA VAL A 212 -25.68 17.75 15.61
C VAL A 212 -26.51 18.43 14.54
N ALA A 213 -25.92 19.37 13.77
CA ALA A 213 -26.62 20.04 12.67
C ALA A 213 -27.05 19.04 11.57
N PHE A 214 -26.18 18.08 11.26
CA PHE A 214 -26.51 17.01 10.31
C PHE A 214 -27.61 16.08 10.83
N ALA A 215 -27.54 15.67 12.11
CA ALA A 215 -28.58 14.88 12.75
C ALA A 215 -29.92 15.61 12.75
N ASN A 216 -29.92 16.90 13.11
CA ASN A 216 -31.14 17.74 13.09
C ASN A 216 -31.70 17.92 11.70
N TRP A 217 -30.85 18.08 10.69
CA TRP A 217 -31.29 18.15 9.29
C TRP A 217 -31.95 16.83 8.85
N VAL A 218 -31.35 15.69 9.21
CA VAL A 218 -31.94 14.38 8.91
C VAL A 218 -33.28 14.24 9.61
N THR A 219 -33.36 14.49 10.93
CA THR A 219 -34.63 14.36 11.70
C THR A 219 -35.69 15.29 11.12
N ALA A 220 -35.42 16.56 10.90
CA ALA A 220 -36.36 17.50 10.30
C ALA A 220 -36.89 17.08 8.93
N SER A 221 -36.01 16.46 8.10
CA SER A 221 -36.38 15.97 6.78
C SER A 221 -37.33 14.78 6.87
N PHE A 222 -37.22 13.95 7.90
CA PHE A 222 -38.08 12.78 8.12
C PHE A 222 -39.34 13.10 8.89
N ASP A 223 -39.32 14.09 9.82
CA ASP A 223 -40.49 14.55 10.55
C ASP A 223 -41.60 15.02 9.62
N SER A 224 -41.26 15.67 8.55
CA SER A 224 -42.23 16.12 7.53
C SER A 224 -42.92 14.95 6.81
N VAL A 225 -42.34 13.76 6.81
CA VAL A 225 -42.84 12.56 6.08
C VAL A 225 -43.52 11.58 7.04
N LEU A 226 -42.94 11.35 8.23
CA LEU A 226 -43.37 10.30 9.13
C LEU A 226 -44.34 10.78 10.26
N GLY A 227 -44.33 12.11 10.56
CA GLY A 227 -45.09 12.64 11.70
C GLY A 227 -44.51 12.19 13.05
N ASP A 228 -45.14 12.62 14.13
CA ASP A 228 -44.69 12.28 15.49
C ASP A 228 -45.43 11.00 16.00
N PHE A 229 -44.73 9.87 15.95
CA PHE A 229 -45.17 8.59 16.50
C PHE A 229 -44.54 8.30 17.89
N GLY A 230 -44.02 9.29 18.60
CA GLY A 230 -43.43 9.13 19.94
C GLY A 230 -42.16 8.25 19.92
N ALA A 231 -42.10 7.23 20.77
CA ALA A 231 -40.91 6.36 20.89
C ALA A 231 -40.56 5.61 19.59
N LEU A 232 -41.52 5.34 18.73
CA LEU A 232 -41.31 4.67 17.45
C LEU A 232 -40.52 5.56 16.48
N THR A 233 -40.74 6.87 16.52
CA THR A 233 -40.00 7.86 15.74
C THR A 233 -38.50 7.81 16.03
N ILE A 234 -38.12 7.72 17.32
CA ILE A 234 -36.74 7.64 17.77
C ILE A 234 -36.06 6.36 17.20
N VAL A 235 -36.77 5.22 17.25
CA VAL A 235 -36.27 3.95 16.74
C VAL A 235 -36.06 4.03 15.21
N VAL A 236 -37.00 4.59 14.47
CA VAL A 236 -36.92 4.74 13.03
C VAL A 236 -35.75 5.67 12.66
N TYR A 237 -35.57 6.79 13.32
CA TYR A 237 -34.45 7.70 13.08
C TYR A 237 -33.10 7.04 13.39
N GLY A 238 -33.00 6.34 14.52
CA GLY A 238 -31.81 5.59 14.87
C GLY A 238 -31.45 4.56 13.80
N LEU A 239 -32.45 3.85 13.28
CA LEU A 239 -32.25 2.87 12.22
C LEU A 239 -31.86 3.52 10.89
N VAL A 240 -32.47 4.63 10.49
CA VAL A 240 -32.11 5.39 9.29
C VAL A 240 -30.68 5.92 9.40
N LEU A 241 -30.30 6.52 10.53
CA LEU A 241 -28.95 7.00 10.75
C LEU A 241 -27.93 5.85 10.72
N ALA A 242 -28.26 4.70 11.30
CA ALA A 242 -27.42 3.51 11.25
C ALA A 242 -27.22 3.00 9.82
N ILE A 243 -28.29 2.96 9.00
CA ILE A 243 -28.20 2.58 7.59
C ILE A 243 -27.38 3.58 6.79
N LEU A 244 -27.61 4.89 6.96
CA LEU A 244 -26.81 5.93 6.29
C LEU A 244 -25.34 5.86 6.67
N GLY A 245 -25.04 5.63 7.96
CA GLY A 245 -23.69 5.41 8.43
C GLY A 245 -23.03 4.19 7.79
N LEU A 246 -23.75 3.08 7.70
CA LEU A 246 -23.27 1.84 7.09
C LEU A 246 -23.02 2.01 5.59
N VAL A 247 -23.90 2.71 4.87
CA VAL A 247 -23.72 3.07 3.46
C VAL A 247 -22.49 3.98 3.30
N GLY A 248 -22.34 4.98 4.17
CA GLY A 248 -21.16 5.85 4.16
C GLY A 248 -19.85 5.09 4.34
N LEU A 249 -19.82 4.11 5.26
CA LEU A 249 -18.67 3.23 5.48
C LEU A 249 -18.36 2.36 4.25
N TRP A 250 -19.38 1.87 3.57
CA TRP A 250 -19.21 1.11 2.34
C TRP A 250 -18.67 2.00 1.21
N LEU A 251 -19.21 3.19 1.04
CA LEU A 251 -18.71 4.15 0.04
C LEU A 251 -17.24 4.50 0.30
N LEU A 252 -16.89 4.73 1.57
CA LEU A 252 -15.51 4.98 1.96
C LEU A 252 -14.61 3.76 1.65
N SER A 253 -15.05 2.56 1.99
CA SER A 253 -14.33 1.33 1.69
C SER A 253 -14.13 1.11 0.18
N ILE A 254 -15.15 1.39 -0.63
CA ILE A 254 -15.09 1.33 -2.10
C ILE A 254 -14.08 2.36 -2.62
N THR A 255 -14.11 3.59 -2.12
CA THR A 255 -13.17 4.65 -2.51
C THR A 255 -11.72 4.23 -2.25
N PHE A 256 -11.43 3.65 -1.08
CA PHE A 256 -10.10 3.11 -0.79
C PHE A 256 -9.72 1.93 -1.68
N ALA A 257 -10.67 1.05 -2.00
CA ALA A 257 -10.45 -0.05 -2.93
C ALA A 257 -10.10 0.46 -4.33
N LEU A 258 -10.79 1.50 -4.80
CA LEU A 258 -10.51 2.16 -6.08
C LEU A 258 -9.12 2.78 -6.10
N PHE A 259 -8.73 3.51 -5.06
CA PHE A 259 -7.38 4.08 -5.00
C PHE A 259 -6.29 3.01 -4.98
N LYS A 260 -6.53 1.89 -4.30
CA LYS A 260 -5.54 0.81 -4.14
C LYS A 260 -5.44 -0.08 -5.36
N LEU A 261 -6.57 -0.50 -5.94
CA LEU A 261 -6.65 -1.57 -6.96
C LEU A 261 -6.92 -1.05 -8.37
N HIS A 262 -6.90 0.27 -8.58
CA HIS A 262 -7.06 0.83 -9.92
C HIS A 262 -6.02 0.23 -10.87
N ASP A 263 -6.45 -0.14 -12.07
CA ASP A 263 -5.62 -0.79 -13.09
C ASP A 263 -4.82 -1.98 -12.53
N PHE A 264 -5.48 -2.79 -11.69
CA PHE A 264 -4.85 -3.99 -11.18
C PHE A 264 -4.64 -4.99 -12.31
N GLU A 265 -3.38 -5.34 -12.52
CA GLU A 265 -2.98 -6.32 -13.50
C GLU A 265 -1.94 -7.28 -12.89
N LEU A 266 -2.18 -8.58 -13.04
CA LEU A 266 -1.27 -9.63 -12.66
C LEU A 266 -0.79 -10.33 -13.93
N MET A 267 0.52 -10.32 -14.15
CA MET A 267 1.19 -10.99 -15.25
C MET A 267 2.08 -12.11 -14.73
N LYS A 268 2.25 -13.15 -15.54
CA LYS A 268 3.23 -14.21 -15.30
C LYS A 268 4.30 -14.14 -16.37
N ASN A 269 5.55 -13.98 -15.96
CA ASN A 269 6.68 -13.93 -16.86
C ASN A 269 7.86 -14.75 -16.29
N LYS A 270 8.37 -15.72 -17.06
CA LYS A 270 9.57 -16.52 -16.73
C LYS A 270 9.66 -16.99 -15.26
N GLY A 271 8.55 -17.53 -14.71
CA GLY A 271 8.52 -18.02 -13.32
C GLY A 271 8.40 -16.93 -12.25
N LYS A 272 8.11 -15.69 -12.63
CA LYS A 272 7.83 -14.56 -11.73
C LYS A 272 6.38 -14.09 -11.95
N LEU A 273 5.72 -13.69 -10.87
CA LEU A 273 4.44 -12.99 -10.89
C LEU A 273 4.72 -11.50 -10.73
N GLN A 274 4.24 -10.70 -11.65
CA GLN A 274 4.35 -9.26 -11.62
C GLN A 274 2.97 -8.67 -11.43
N ALA A 275 2.76 -7.95 -10.34
CA ALA A 275 1.51 -7.28 -10.05
C ALA A 275 1.71 -5.77 -10.13
N THR A 276 0.82 -5.09 -10.86
CA THR A 276 0.79 -3.63 -10.98
C THR A 276 -0.57 -3.15 -10.52
N MET A 277 -0.61 -2.09 -9.71
CA MET A 277 -1.86 -1.51 -9.22
C MET A 277 -1.68 -0.08 -8.72
N GLY A 278 -2.79 0.65 -8.61
CA GLY A 278 -2.91 1.90 -7.88
C GLY A 278 -3.16 3.14 -8.73
N LEU A 279 -4.11 3.95 -8.29
CA LEU A 279 -4.51 5.20 -8.96
C LEU A 279 -3.58 6.36 -8.57
N LEU A 280 -3.54 6.69 -7.28
CA LEU A 280 -2.69 7.77 -6.77
C LEU A 280 -1.24 7.30 -6.65
N THR A 281 -1.01 6.17 -6.01
CA THR A 281 0.32 5.59 -5.86
C THR A 281 0.40 4.32 -6.69
N ARG A 282 1.05 4.38 -7.83
CA ARG A 282 1.28 3.21 -8.67
C ARG A 282 2.36 2.35 -8.05
N MET A 283 2.03 1.09 -7.84
CA MET A 283 2.92 0.09 -7.24
C MET A 283 3.11 -1.04 -8.23
N GLN A 284 4.36 -1.45 -8.40
CA GLN A 284 4.74 -2.62 -9.18
C GLN A 284 5.60 -3.52 -8.31
N ALA A 285 5.16 -4.75 -8.08
CA ALA A 285 5.92 -5.74 -7.33
C ALA A 285 6.11 -7.00 -8.15
N THR A 286 7.29 -7.58 -8.03
CA THR A 286 7.68 -8.81 -8.71
C THR A 286 7.88 -9.89 -7.65
N ILE A 287 7.20 -11.03 -7.79
CA ILE A 287 7.24 -12.15 -6.85
C ILE A 287 7.73 -13.39 -7.59
N PRO A 288 8.92 -13.92 -7.30
CA PRO A 288 9.38 -15.18 -7.85
C PRO A 288 8.50 -16.33 -7.34
N MET A 289 7.97 -17.15 -8.25
CA MET A 289 7.07 -18.25 -7.88
C MET A 289 7.76 -19.30 -7.01
N SER A 290 9.06 -19.53 -7.22
CA SER A 290 9.89 -20.45 -6.41
C SER A 290 10.02 -20.06 -4.92
N ARG A 291 9.58 -18.83 -4.55
CA ARG A 291 9.69 -18.31 -3.19
C ARG A 291 8.38 -18.27 -2.45
N ILE A 292 7.29 -18.56 -3.10
CA ILE A 292 5.99 -18.65 -2.47
C ILE A 292 6.02 -19.84 -1.50
N GLN A 293 5.95 -19.53 -0.20
CA GLN A 293 5.89 -20.54 0.86
C GLN A 293 4.48 -20.89 1.25
N THR A 294 3.63 -19.85 1.32
CA THR A 294 2.25 -20.02 1.74
C THR A 294 1.32 -19.40 0.71
N LEU A 295 0.28 -20.13 0.35
CA LEU A 295 -0.80 -19.68 -0.48
C LEU A 295 -2.09 -19.74 0.31
N THR A 296 -2.66 -18.58 0.62
CA THR A 296 -3.88 -18.48 1.43
C THR A 296 -5.06 -18.12 0.55
N VAL A 297 -6.09 -18.96 0.59
CA VAL A 297 -7.37 -18.70 -0.07
C VAL A 297 -8.38 -18.24 0.98
N ARG A 298 -8.81 -16.98 0.91
CA ARG A 298 -9.78 -16.41 1.83
C ARG A 298 -11.19 -16.46 1.24
N ASN A 299 -12.12 -16.97 2.03
CA ASN A 299 -13.53 -17.10 1.65
C ASN A 299 -14.44 -16.78 2.86
N SER A 300 -14.71 -15.50 3.10
CA SER A 300 -15.62 -15.02 4.16
C SER A 300 -17.08 -15.12 3.74
N LEU A 301 -18.02 -14.80 4.63
CA LEU A 301 -19.46 -14.82 4.35
C LEU A 301 -19.82 -13.97 3.11
N LEU A 302 -19.30 -12.74 3.04
CA LEU A 302 -19.53 -11.85 1.91
C LEU A 302 -18.90 -12.39 0.62
N HIS A 303 -17.72 -13.01 0.70
CA HIS A 303 -17.12 -13.68 -0.46
C HIS A 303 -18.02 -14.79 -1.00
N ARG A 304 -18.64 -15.59 -0.10
CA ARG A 304 -19.58 -16.67 -0.49
C ARG A 304 -20.83 -16.12 -1.16
N TRP A 305 -21.38 -15.02 -0.61
CA TRP A 305 -22.56 -14.37 -1.18
C TRP A 305 -22.30 -13.87 -2.60
N PHE A 306 -21.16 -13.23 -2.83
CA PHE A 306 -20.77 -12.75 -4.16
C PHE A 306 -20.13 -13.84 -5.04
N LYS A 307 -19.98 -15.09 -4.56
CA LYS A 307 -19.28 -16.19 -5.24
C LYS A 307 -17.87 -15.82 -5.68
N ARG A 308 -17.15 -15.14 -4.78
CA ARG A 308 -15.78 -14.65 -4.99
C ARG A 308 -14.84 -15.20 -3.92
N LEU A 309 -13.53 -15.09 -4.19
CA LEU A 309 -12.49 -15.42 -3.22
C LEU A 309 -11.27 -14.53 -3.45
N THR A 310 -10.42 -14.40 -2.41
CA THR A 310 -9.15 -13.69 -2.47
C THR A 310 -8.01 -14.70 -2.32
N ILE A 311 -6.96 -14.56 -3.15
CA ILE A 311 -5.74 -15.35 -3.01
C ILE A 311 -4.61 -14.44 -2.58
N SER A 312 -3.97 -14.80 -1.47
CA SER A 312 -2.80 -14.11 -0.94
C SER A 312 -1.62 -15.06 -0.93
N VAL A 313 -0.41 -14.52 -1.10
CA VAL A 313 0.83 -15.27 -1.00
C VAL A 313 1.75 -14.68 0.06
N GLU A 314 2.51 -15.56 0.68
CA GLU A 314 3.62 -15.20 1.53
C GLU A 314 4.89 -15.81 0.96
N THR A 315 5.95 -15.00 0.87
CA THR A 315 7.23 -15.41 0.31
C THR A 315 8.26 -15.68 1.40
N ALA A 316 9.23 -16.52 1.09
CA ALA A 316 10.39 -16.73 1.96
C ALA A 316 11.08 -15.37 2.21
N GLY A 317 11.22 -15.03 3.48
CA GLY A 317 11.83 -13.76 3.84
C GLY A 317 10.96 -12.88 4.75
N GLY A 318 9.75 -13.34 5.06
CA GLY A 318 8.91 -12.81 6.11
C GLY A 318 8.44 -11.38 5.88
N VAL A 319 7.19 -11.17 6.16
CA VAL A 319 6.59 -9.84 6.15
C VAL A 319 6.83 -9.22 7.52
N ASN A 320 7.80 -8.34 7.63
CA ASN A 320 7.83 -7.46 8.79
C ASN A 320 6.63 -6.52 8.75
N HIS A 321 5.83 -6.56 9.80
CA HIS A 321 4.61 -5.78 9.97
C HIS A 321 4.82 -4.27 9.89
N GLU A 322 6.03 -3.77 10.09
CA GLU A 322 6.34 -2.34 10.11
C GLU A 322 6.42 -1.65 8.73
N ASN A 323 6.69 -2.39 7.65
CA ASN A 323 6.81 -1.83 6.29
C ASN A 323 5.75 -2.37 5.31
N GLN A 324 4.54 -2.66 5.79
CA GLN A 324 3.44 -3.24 5.01
C GLN A 324 2.94 -2.40 3.82
N GLY A 325 3.46 -1.19 3.63
CA GLY A 325 2.99 -0.29 2.58
C GLY A 325 3.25 -0.77 1.14
N LEU A 326 4.24 -1.64 0.92
CA LEU A 326 4.75 -1.93 -0.43
C LEU A 326 4.74 -3.42 -0.82
N ALA A 327 4.46 -4.32 0.11
CA ALA A 327 4.34 -5.75 -0.22
C ALA A 327 2.94 -6.07 -0.76
N ILE A 328 2.87 -6.48 -2.01
CA ILE A 328 1.62 -7.01 -2.58
C ILE A 328 1.45 -8.43 -2.06
N LYS A 329 0.67 -8.59 -0.97
CA LYS A 329 0.30 -9.89 -0.44
C LYS A 329 -0.83 -10.54 -1.24
N GLU A 330 -1.80 -9.73 -1.66
CA GLU A 330 -2.98 -10.18 -2.39
C GLU A 330 -2.66 -10.18 -3.88
N ILE A 331 -2.23 -11.33 -4.41
CA ILE A 331 -1.95 -11.50 -5.84
C ILE A 331 -3.21 -11.64 -6.68
N ALA A 332 -4.29 -12.10 -6.09
CA ALA A 332 -5.61 -12.11 -6.69
C ALA A 332 -6.61 -11.56 -5.66
N PRO A 333 -6.79 -10.21 -5.63
CA PRO A 333 -7.65 -9.54 -4.65
C PRO A 333 -9.09 -10.01 -4.70
N LEU A 334 -9.61 -10.26 -5.90
CA LEU A 334 -10.94 -10.82 -6.09
C LEU A 334 -11.02 -11.61 -7.38
N ILE A 335 -11.37 -12.90 -7.28
CA ILE A 335 -11.60 -13.78 -8.44
C ILE A 335 -12.88 -14.57 -8.28
N ASN A 336 -13.42 -15.02 -9.42
CA ASN A 336 -14.58 -15.92 -9.43
C ASN A 336 -14.16 -17.28 -8.85
N GLN A 337 -15.06 -17.88 -8.07
CA GLN A 337 -14.84 -19.19 -7.46
C GLN A 337 -14.55 -20.29 -8.50
N GLN A 338 -15.11 -20.17 -9.71
CA GLN A 338 -14.84 -21.07 -10.83
C GLN A 338 -13.41 -20.98 -11.37
N GLN A 339 -12.77 -19.81 -11.27
CA GLN A 339 -11.39 -19.58 -11.74
C GLN A 339 -10.34 -20.04 -10.73
N ARG A 340 -10.73 -20.42 -9.50
CA ARG A 340 -9.83 -20.83 -8.43
C ARG A 340 -8.84 -21.92 -8.88
N ALA A 341 -9.36 -23.01 -9.44
CA ALA A 341 -8.54 -24.16 -9.81
C ALA A 341 -7.54 -23.84 -10.92
N LYS A 342 -7.91 -22.97 -11.87
CA LYS A 342 -7.01 -22.48 -12.92
C LYS A 342 -5.92 -21.62 -12.31
N MET A 343 -6.29 -20.62 -11.49
CA MET A 343 -5.36 -19.68 -10.88
C MET A 343 -4.32 -20.39 -10.00
N LEU A 344 -4.76 -21.37 -9.19
CA LEU A 344 -3.86 -22.16 -8.34
C LEU A 344 -2.84 -22.95 -9.17
N ARG A 345 -3.26 -23.58 -10.28
CA ARG A 345 -2.37 -24.29 -11.19
C ARG A 345 -1.40 -23.34 -11.90
N ASP A 346 -1.85 -22.15 -12.27
CA ASP A 346 -1.00 -21.17 -12.95
C ASP A 346 0.08 -20.61 -12.01
N ILE A 347 -0.22 -20.52 -10.69
CA ILE A 347 0.73 -20.04 -9.66
C ILE A 347 1.69 -21.16 -9.24
N GLN A 348 1.18 -22.37 -8.99
CA GLN A 348 1.98 -23.52 -8.56
C GLN A 348 1.61 -24.76 -9.38
N PRO A 349 2.19 -24.94 -10.58
CA PRO A 349 1.89 -26.05 -11.47
C PRO A 349 2.32 -27.41 -10.90
N ASP A 350 3.36 -27.41 -10.03
CA ASP A 350 3.95 -28.63 -9.46
C ASP A 350 3.09 -29.28 -8.35
N VAL A 351 2.03 -28.58 -7.90
CA VAL A 351 1.13 -29.07 -6.86
C VAL A 351 -0.11 -29.72 -7.48
N SER A 352 -0.31 -30.99 -7.19
CA SER A 352 -1.54 -31.71 -7.55
C SER A 352 -2.69 -31.35 -6.60
N TRP A 353 -3.32 -30.20 -6.84
CA TRP A 353 -4.40 -29.65 -5.99
C TRP A 353 -5.61 -30.60 -5.81
N GLN A 354 -5.80 -31.54 -6.73
CA GLN A 354 -6.89 -32.52 -6.68
C GLN A 354 -6.56 -33.72 -5.77
N ALA A 355 -5.28 -33.97 -5.51
CA ALA A 355 -4.80 -35.06 -4.65
C ALA A 355 -4.66 -34.63 -3.18
N ILE A 356 -4.96 -33.38 -2.85
CA ILE A 356 -4.89 -32.91 -1.46
C ILE A 356 -6.09 -33.44 -0.69
N GLU A 357 -5.83 -34.29 0.28
CA GLU A 357 -6.81 -34.78 1.23
C GLU A 357 -7.04 -33.72 2.32
N TRP A 358 -8.24 -33.14 2.33
CA TRP A 358 -8.61 -32.12 3.30
C TRP A 358 -9.14 -32.80 4.57
N LEU A 359 -8.35 -32.71 5.64
CA LEU A 359 -8.78 -33.19 6.95
C LEU A 359 -9.73 -32.15 7.59
N GLY A 360 -10.85 -32.63 8.10
CA GLY A 360 -11.77 -31.80 8.87
C GLY A 360 -11.14 -31.42 10.23
N ILE A 361 -11.41 -30.20 10.70
CA ILE A 361 -11.02 -29.80 12.06
C ILE A 361 -11.92 -30.54 13.04
N GLU A 362 -11.33 -31.12 14.09
CA GLU A 362 -12.10 -31.73 15.17
C GLU A 362 -13.08 -30.73 15.79
N SER A 363 -14.30 -31.19 16.09
CA SER A 363 -15.38 -30.36 16.64
C SER A 363 -15.02 -29.67 17.97
N ARG A 364 -14.01 -30.15 18.68
CA ARG A 364 -13.47 -29.55 19.92
C ARG A 364 -12.61 -28.30 19.67
N ALA A 365 -12.10 -28.09 18.47
CA ALA A 365 -11.27 -26.93 18.12
C ALA A 365 -12.10 -25.67 17.80
N VAL A 366 -13.43 -25.77 17.80
CA VAL A 366 -14.38 -24.68 17.49
C VAL A 366 -14.95 -24.03 18.78
N ARG A 367 -14.42 -24.35 19.95
CA ARG A 367 -14.80 -23.72 21.23
C ARG A 367 -13.90 -22.58 21.63
#